data_0901e2e3aa25e5cfb94e4ed5f8376178
#
_entry.id   0901e2e3aa25e5cfb94e4ed5f8376178
#
_cell.length_a   1.000
_cell.length_b   1.000
_cell.length_c   1.000
_cell.angle_alpha   90.00
_cell.angle_beta   90.00
_cell.angle_gamma   90.00
#
_symmetry.space_group_name_H-M   'P 1'
#
loop_
_entity.id
_entity.type
_entity.pdbx_description
1 polymer ?
#
loop_
_entity_poly.entity_id
_entity_poly.type
_entity_poly.pdbx_seq_one_letter_code
_entity_poly.pdbx_strand_id
1 'polypeptide(L)'
;KYQRQIKDICRQLSFLMEHDSNKMIQREIDMGGIGELSDKLNELLDMRKKERNEYRKKEELIADTYTNLSHDIRTPLTSLDGYFQLIEECDNIDDQRRYLDIIRERLNSLNEMLEELFTFTKLKNDSYKLELTDCCMNRILKEAVFSYYDEWKKHGICPDISITEEMLYISGNKQGLRRVIQNVIKNGLDHGEKNISIKLIRENNHALLKI
;
A
#
# COMPACT_ATOMS: atom_id res chain seq x y z
N LYS A 1 47.70 -7.31 -28.49
CA LYS A 1 46.33 -6.81 -28.70
C LYS A 1 45.38 -7.22 -27.55
N TYR A 2 45.27 -8.50 -27.19
CA TYR A 2 44.38 -9.01 -26.13
C TYR A 2 44.60 -8.33 -24.77
N GLN A 3 45.85 -8.21 -24.29
CA GLN A 3 46.14 -7.57 -23.00
C GLN A 3 45.73 -6.10 -22.95
N ARG A 4 45.82 -5.38 -24.07
CA ARG A 4 45.40 -3.97 -24.15
C ARG A 4 43.88 -3.86 -24.02
N GLN A 5 43.15 -4.75 -24.67
CA GLN A 5 41.70 -4.75 -24.63
C GLN A 5 41.12 -5.16 -23.24
N ILE A 6 41.73 -6.16 -22.60
CA ILE A 6 41.41 -6.52 -21.22
C ILE A 6 41.62 -5.33 -20.27
N LYS A 7 42.75 -4.61 -20.40
CA LYS A 7 43.01 -3.41 -19.60
C LYS A 7 42.00 -2.31 -19.87
N ASP A 8 41.51 -2.16 -21.09
CA ASP A 8 40.49 -1.18 -21.43
C ASP A 8 39.16 -1.54 -20.85
N ILE A 9 38.72 -2.80 -20.95
CA ILE A 9 37.50 -3.31 -20.31
C ILE A 9 37.56 -3.11 -18.78
N CYS A 10 38.69 -3.43 -18.14
CA CYS A 10 38.88 -3.20 -16.71
C CYS A 10 38.74 -1.72 -16.34
N ARG A 11 39.31 -0.81 -17.16
CA ARG A 11 39.20 0.63 -16.93
C ARG A 11 37.76 1.13 -17.07
N GLN A 12 37.04 0.68 -18.11
CA GLN A 12 35.64 0.99 -18.31
C GLN A 12 34.77 0.46 -17.14
N LEU A 13 35.03 -0.77 -16.70
CA LEU A 13 34.35 -1.37 -15.56
C LEU A 13 34.57 -0.58 -14.26
N SER A 14 35.85 -0.22 -13.96
CA SER A 14 36.17 0.61 -12.80
C SER A 14 35.42 1.95 -12.84
N PHE A 15 35.41 2.61 -14.00
CA PHE A 15 34.67 3.85 -14.19
C PHE A 15 33.17 3.68 -13.94
N LEU A 16 32.56 2.59 -14.44
CA LEU A 16 31.13 2.30 -14.26
C LEU A 16 30.78 1.90 -12.82
N MET A 17 31.74 1.38 -12.06
CA MET A 17 31.58 1.09 -10.63
C MET A 17 31.62 2.35 -9.76
N GLU A 18 32.41 3.35 -10.13
CA GLU A 18 32.60 4.60 -9.40
C GLU A 18 31.56 5.67 -9.78
N HIS A 19 31.02 5.61 -10.99
CA HIS A 19 30.12 6.63 -11.53
C HIS A 19 28.77 6.01 -11.94
N ASP A 20 27.71 6.68 -11.60
CA ASP A 20 26.35 6.31 -12.05
C ASP A 20 26.17 6.66 -13.53
N SER A 21 26.59 5.76 -14.41
CA SER A 21 26.59 5.96 -15.85
C SER A 21 25.75 4.91 -16.57
N ASN A 22 25.05 5.34 -17.60
CA ASN A 22 24.28 4.45 -18.48
C ASN A 22 25.11 3.83 -19.60
N LYS A 23 26.43 4.03 -19.58
CA LYS A 23 27.30 3.49 -20.59
C LYS A 23 27.45 1.98 -20.46
N MET A 24 27.57 1.29 -21.57
CA MET A 24 27.92 -0.12 -21.64
C MET A 24 29.41 -0.27 -21.92
N ILE A 25 29.96 -1.41 -21.53
CA ILE A 25 31.34 -1.78 -21.87
C ILE A 25 31.42 -1.95 -23.40
N GLN A 26 32.25 -1.13 -24.02
CA GLN A 26 32.50 -1.20 -25.47
C GLN A 26 33.74 -2.02 -25.76
N ARG A 27 33.72 -2.77 -26.87
CA ARG A 27 34.81 -3.60 -27.35
C ARG A 27 35.23 -3.17 -28.75
N GLU A 28 36.54 -3.15 -29.01
CA GLU A 28 37.09 -2.88 -30.33
C GLU A 28 37.25 -4.15 -31.19
N ILE A 29 37.39 -5.32 -30.56
CA ILE A 29 37.66 -6.60 -31.22
C ILE A 29 36.65 -7.65 -30.70
N ASP A 30 35.97 -8.28 -31.63
CA ASP A 30 35.05 -9.37 -31.37
C ASP A 30 35.71 -10.73 -31.71
N MET A 31 36.75 -11.07 -30.99
CA MET A 31 37.49 -12.32 -31.20
C MET A 31 37.66 -13.11 -29.90
N GLY A 32 37.32 -14.37 -29.97
CA GLY A 32 37.43 -15.32 -28.83
C GLY A 32 36.50 -14.97 -27.67
N GLY A 33 36.82 -15.44 -26.48
CA GLY A 33 35.96 -15.28 -25.26
C GLY A 33 35.82 -13.84 -24.73
N ILE A 34 36.52 -12.84 -25.33
CA ILE A 34 36.38 -11.42 -24.90
C ILE A 34 35.02 -10.86 -25.27
N GLY A 35 34.46 -11.27 -26.42
CA GLY A 35 33.12 -10.89 -26.82
C GLY A 35 32.10 -11.35 -25.80
N GLU A 36 32.08 -12.63 -25.51
CA GLU A 36 31.17 -13.26 -24.53
C GLU A 36 31.34 -12.66 -23.14
N LEU A 37 32.60 -12.40 -22.71
CA LEU A 37 32.88 -11.75 -21.42
C LEU A 37 32.24 -10.34 -21.34
N SER A 38 32.41 -9.53 -22.39
CA SER A 38 31.87 -8.17 -22.45
C SER A 38 30.32 -8.19 -22.39
N ASP A 39 29.69 -9.14 -23.10
CA ASP A 39 28.25 -9.30 -23.12
C ASP A 39 27.73 -9.72 -21.74
N LYS A 40 28.39 -10.67 -21.08
CA LYS A 40 28.05 -11.10 -19.72
C LYS A 40 28.27 -9.99 -18.68
N LEU A 41 29.29 -9.19 -18.80
CA LEU A 41 29.52 -8.03 -17.96
C LEU A 41 28.42 -6.97 -18.16
N ASN A 42 27.99 -6.71 -19.39
CA ASN A 42 26.90 -5.79 -19.68
C ASN A 42 25.56 -6.29 -19.16
N GLU A 43 25.25 -7.59 -19.28
CA GLU A 43 24.07 -8.20 -18.64
C GLU A 43 24.09 -7.99 -17.12
N LEU A 44 25.23 -8.24 -16.47
CA LEU A 44 25.38 -8.08 -15.03
C LEU A 44 25.24 -6.61 -14.59
N LEU A 45 25.80 -5.67 -15.36
CA LEU A 45 25.65 -4.24 -15.11
C LEU A 45 24.19 -3.79 -15.26
N ASP A 46 23.47 -4.30 -16.25
CA ASP A 46 22.04 -3.99 -16.45
C ASP A 46 21.17 -4.56 -15.32
N MET A 47 21.44 -5.79 -14.88
CA MET A 47 20.78 -6.38 -13.71
C MET A 47 20.99 -5.53 -12.44
N ARG A 48 22.25 -5.18 -12.15
CA ARG A 48 22.61 -4.31 -11.02
C ARG A 48 21.91 -2.97 -11.06
N LYS A 49 21.81 -2.37 -12.24
CA LYS A 49 21.13 -1.12 -12.45
C LYS A 49 19.61 -1.24 -12.19
N LYS A 50 18.98 -2.31 -12.66
CA LYS A 50 17.56 -2.60 -12.38
C LYS A 50 17.32 -2.75 -10.90
N GLU A 51 18.10 -3.58 -10.21
CA GLU A 51 18.02 -3.77 -8.75
C GLU A 51 18.17 -2.44 -7.99
N ARG A 52 19.15 -1.61 -8.37
CA ARG A 52 19.36 -0.31 -7.72
C ARG A 52 18.21 0.66 -7.95
N ASN A 53 17.65 0.69 -9.16
CA ASN A 53 16.48 1.51 -9.45
C ASN A 53 15.25 1.05 -8.69
N GLU A 54 15.04 -0.25 -8.54
CA GLU A 54 13.95 -0.79 -7.70
C GLU A 54 14.16 -0.43 -6.23
N TYR A 55 15.40 -0.51 -5.74
CA TYR A 55 15.73 -0.14 -4.37
C TYR A 55 15.45 1.35 -4.12
N ARG A 56 15.90 2.21 -5.03
CA ARG A 56 15.64 3.65 -4.95
C ARG A 56 14.14 3.98 -4.96
N LYS A 57 13.37 3.35 -5.84
CA LYS A 57 11.91 3.51 -5.85
C LYS A 57 11.26 3.06 -4.54
N LYS A 58 11.77 1.99 -3.93
CA LYS A 58 11.30 1.55 -2.61
C LYS A 58 11.62 2.56 -1.51
N GLU A 59 12.82 3.14 -1.51
CA GLU A 59 13.22 4.18 -0.55
C GLU A 59 12.39 5.46 -0.72
N GLU A 60 12.20 5.93 -1.96
CA GLU A 60 11.35 7.09 -2.28
C GLU A 60 9.92 6.86 -1.78
N LEU A 61 9.34 5.69 -2.07
CA LEU A 61 7.99 5.34 -1.59
C LEU A 61 7.89 5.34 -0.06
N ILE A 62 8.91 4.84 0.63
CA ILE A 62 8.96 4.85 2.09
C ILE A 62 9.03 6.29 2.62
N ALA A 63 9.91 7.13 2.07
CA ALA A 63 10.07 8.52 2.46
C ALA A 63 8.77 9.33 2.24
N ASP A 64 8.12 9.16 1.10
CA ASP A 64 6.84 9.79 0.78
C ASP A 64 5.74 9.34 1.74
N THR A 65 5.69 8.03 2.04
CA THR A 65 4.72 7.47 3.00
C THR A 65 4.89 8.09 4.38
N TYR A 66 6.13 8.19 4.89
CA TYR A 66 6.38 8.82 6.19
C TYR A 66 6.06 10.31 6.21
N THR A 67 6.35 11.02 5.13
CA THR A 67 6.05 12.45 5.00
C THR A 67 4.54 12.69 5.04
N ASN A 68 3.78 11.96 4.23
CA ASN A 68 2.32 12.05 4.17
C ASN A 68 1.69 11.69 5.51
N LEU A 69 2.12 10.58 6.11
CA LEU A 69 1.65 10.15 7.41
C LEU A 69 1.91 11.18 8.52
N SER A 70 3.10 11.81 8.52
CA SER A 70 3.44 12.85 9.50
C SER A 70 2.51 14.05 9.38
N HIS A 71 2.14 14.42 8.14
CA HIS A 71 1.16 15.48 7.88
C HIS A 71 -0.23 15.07 8.37
N ASP A 72 -0.67 13.86 8.04
CA ASP A 72 -2.01 13.36 8.36
C ASP A 72 -2.21 13.13 9.86
N ILE A 73 -1.15 12.78 10.60
CA ILE A 73 -1.16 12.72 12.08
C ILE A 73 -1.18 14.12 12.70
N ARG A 74 -0.46 15.09 12.14
CA ARG A 74 -0.39 16.44 12.71
C ARG A 74 -1.76 17.12 12.71
N THR A 75 -2.56 16.95 11.66
CA THR A 75 -3.86 17.60 11.54
C THR A 75 -4.82 17.25 12.68
N PRO A 76 -5.13 15.96 12.98
CA PRO A 76 -5.98 15.63 14.11
C PRO A 76 -5.35 15.99 15.47
N LEU A 77 -4.02 15.90 15.63
CA LEU A 77 -3.34 16.34 16.88
C LEU A 77 -3.54 17.82 17.15
N THR A 78 -3.37 18.69 16.13
CA THR A 78 -3.62 20.12 16.27
C THR A 78 -5.09 20.41 16.60
N SER A 79 -6.01 19.64 15.99
CA SER A 79 -7.44 19.74 16.29
C SER A 79 -7.75 19.33 17.73
N LEU A 80 -7.13 18.26 18.24
CA LEU A 80 -7.28 17.83 19.64
C LEU A 80 -6.84 18.91 20.61
N ASP A 81 -5.66 19.51 20.38
CA ASP A 81 -5.12 20.59 21.22
C ASP A 81 -6.08 21.79 21.27
N GLY A 82 -6.62 22.20 20.12
CA GLY A 82 -7.62 23.26 20.05
C GLY A 82 -8.91 22.96 20.82
N TYR A 83 -9.44 21.72 20.73
CA TYR A 83 -10.63 21.34 21.47
C TYR A 83 -10.39 21.21 22.96
N PHE A 84 -9.20 20.81 23.41
CA PHE A 84 -8.85 20.85 24.84
C PHE A 84 -8.86 22.26 25.38
N GLN A 85 -8.29 23.25 24.66
CA GLN A 85 -8.34 24.66 25.05
C GLN A 85 -9.79 25.18 25.13
N LEU A 86 -10.63 24.82 24.15
CA LEU A 86 -12.05 25.19 24.16
C LEU A 86 -12.80 24.60 25.38
N ILE A 87 -12.47 23.39 25.81
CA ILE A 87 -13.07 22.78 27.01
C ILE A 87 -12.62 23.52 28.27
N GLU A 88 -11.35 23.92 28.37
CA GLU A 88 -10.83 24.67 29.53
C GLU A 88 -11.48 26.04 29.67
N GLU A 89 -11.85 26.70 28.56
CA GLU A 89 -12.47 28.03 28.55
C GLU A 89 -14.01 27.97 28.59
N CYS A 90 -14.63 26.76 28.52
CA CYS A 90 -16.07 26.60 28.37
C CYS A 90 -16.76 26.23 29.69
N ASP A 91 -17.68 27.06 30.14
CA ASP A 91 -18.51 26.80 31.35
C ASP A 91 -19.78 25.98 31.04
N ASN A 92 -20.14 25.85 29.76
CA ASN A 92 -21.37 25.16 29.37
C ASN A 92 -21.13 23.64 29.22
N ILE A 93 -21.86 22.85 30.02
CA ILE A 93 -21.74 21.38 30.06
C ILE A 93 -22.10 20.72 28.70
N ASP A 94 -23.06 21.27 27.96
CA ASP A 94 -23.51 20.68 26.70
C ASP A 94 -22.43 20.92 25.58
N ASP A 95 -21.81 22.09 25.58
CA ASP A 95 -20.70 22.37 24.67
C ASP A 95 -19.46 21.53 25.02
N GLN A 96 -19.15 21.35 26.32
CA GLN A 96 -18.06 20.48 26.77
C GLN A 96 -18.28 19.04 26.29
N ARG A 97 -19.51 18.51 26.40
CA ARG A 97 -19.84 17.16 25.90
C ARG A 97 -19.62 17.05 24.40
N ARG A 98 -20.07 18.04 23.64
CA ARG A 98 -19.88 18.11 22.21
C ARG A 98 -18.38 18.10 21.83
N TYR A 99 -17.54 18.88 22.51
CA TYR A 99 -16.11 18.91 22.28
C TYR A 99 -15.45 17.56 22.62
N LEU A 100 -15.86 16.92 23.71
CA LEU A 100 -15.39 15.57 24.08
C LEU A 100 -15.75 14.52 23.03
N ASP A 101 -16.93 14.59 22.43
CA ASP A 101 -17.31 13.67 21.35
C ASP A 101 -16.42 13.88 20.10
N ILE A 102 -16.12 15.14 19.74
CA ILE A 102 -15.21 15.45 18.65
C ILE A 102 -13.78 14.93 18.95
N ILE A 103 -13.30 15.14 20.18
CA ILE A 103 -12.00 14.60 20.62
C ILE A 103 -11.94 13.10 20.46
N ARG A 104 -13.02 12.39 20.86
CA ARG A 104 -13.12 10.94 20.72
C ARG A 104 -13.07 10.50 19.26
N GLU A 105 -13.77 11.18 18.36
CA GLU A 105 -13.70 10.93 16.92
C GLU A 105 -12.27 11.12 16.37
N ARG A 106 -11.56 12.18 16.76
CA ARG A 106 -10.18 12.45 16.35
C ARG A 106 -9.20 11.39 16.86
N LEU A 107 -9.36 10.93 18.10
CA LEU A 107 -8.55 9.85 18.66
C LEU A 107 -8.78 8.52 17.92
N ASN A 108 -10.03 8.21 17.58
CA ASN A 108 -10.34 7.02 16.78
C ASN A 108 -9.67 7.10 15.39
N SER A 109 -9.74 8.25 14.73
CA SER A 109 -9.09 8.48 13.44
C SER A 109 -7.56 8.31 13.52
N LEU A 110 -6.92 8.80 14.59
CA LEU A 110 -5.49 8.59 14.84
C LEU A 110 -5.15 7.11 15.04
N ASN A 111 -5.97 6.38 15.80
CA ASN A 111 -5.76 4.96 16.00
C ASN A 111 -5.88 4.17 14.68
N GLU A 112 -6.84 4.52 13.82
CA GLU A 112 -6.96 3.93 12.48
C GLU A 112 -5.69 4.15 11.65
N MET A 113 -5.16 5.39 11.63
CA MET A 113 -3.92 5.70 10.89
C MET A 113 -2.71 4.91 11.43
N LEU A 114 -2.59 4.77 12.75
CA LEU A 114 -1.53 3.97 13.38
C LEU A 114 -1.64 2.47 13.00
N GLU A 115 -2.84 1.92 12.98
CA GLU A 115 -3.08 0.54 12.54
C GLU A 115 -2.75 0.35 11.04
N GLU A 116 -3.02 1.36 10.21
CA GLU A 116 -2.63 1.36 8.79
C GLU A 116 -1.12 1.37 8.63
N LEU A 117 -0.41 2.22 9.36
CA LEU A 117 1.05 2.24 9.36
C LEU A 117 1.64 0.91 9.82
N PHE A 118 1.11 0.36 10.91
CA PHE A 118 1.57 -0.92 11.42
C PHE A 118 1.38 -2.05 10.40
N THR A 119 0.25 -2.05 9.70
CA THR A 119 -0.01 -3.03 8.63
C THR A 119 0.93 -2.82 7.45
N PHE A 120 1.15 -1.57 7.03
CA PHE A 120 2.09 -1.23 5.97
C PHE A 120 3.51 -1.71 6.30
N THR A 121 4.00 -1.42 7.51
CA THR A 121 5.34 -1.84 7.94
C THR A 121 5.48 -3.36 8.02
N LYS A 122 4.44 -4.06 8.49
CA LYS A 122 4.41 -5.54 8.47
C LYS A 122 4.48 -6.11 7.07
N LEU A 123 3.68 -5.58 6.14
CA LEU A 123 3.65 -6.06 4.75
C LEU A 123 4.93 -5.75 3.97
N LYS A 124 5.68 -4.72 4.38
CA LYS A 124 6.99 -4.37 3.79
C LYS A 124 8.14 -5.24 4.31
N ASN A 125 7.93 -5.94 5.41
CA ASN A 125 8.94 -6.85 5.95
C ASN A 125 8.91 -8.18 5.19
N ASP A 126 9.95 -8.46 4.40
CA ASP A 126 10.07 -9.68 3.59
C ASP A 126 10.03 -10.98 4.44
N SER A 127 10.32 -10.90 5.73
CA SER A 127 10.20 -12.01 6.67
C SER A 127 8.76 -12.23 7.20
N TYR A 128 7.85 -11.28 6.96
CA TYR A 128 6.46 -11.42 7.40
C TYR A 128 5.68 -12.34 6.46
N LYS A 129 5.32 -13.50 6.98
CA LYS A 129 4.44 -14.44 6.27
C LYS A 129 3.01 -14.27 6.73
N LEU A 130 2.13 -13.94 5.79
CA LEU A 130 0.69 -13.97 6.03
C LEU A 130 0.24 -15.42 6.28
N GLU A 131 -0.43 -15.64 7.39
CA GLU A 131 -1.11 -16.92 7.61
C GLU A 131 -2.32 -16.99 6.68
N LEU A 132 -2.29 -17.95 5.77
CA LEU A 132 -3.37 -18.21 4.85
C LEU A 132 -4.22 -19.37 5.39
N THR A 133 -5.52 -19.14 5.49
CA THR A 133 -6.51 -20.12 5.93
C THR A 133 -7.67 -20.17 4.94
N ASP A 134 -8.49 -21.22 5.02
CA ASP A 134 -9.71 -21.29 4.22
C ASP A 134 -10.72 -20.25 4.71
N CYS A 135 -10.99 -19.28 3.84
CA CYS A 135 -11.85 -18.16 4.10
C CYS A 135 -13.14 -18.23 3.28
N CYS A 136 -14.29 -18.16 3.94
CA CYS A 136 -15.59 -18.05 3.28
C CYS A 136 -15.86 -16.57 2.91
N MET A 137 -15.77 -16.25 1.62
CA MET A 137 -15.94 -14.88 1.11
C MET A 137 -17.33 -14.32 1.37
N ASN A 138 -18.37 -15.13 1.26
CA ASN A 138 -19.75 -14.71 1.56
C ASN A 138 -19.90 -14.17 2.99
N ARG A 139 -19.25 -14.85 3.94
CA ARG A 139 -19.30 -14.47 5.35
C ARG A 139 -18.49 -13.19 5.61
N ILE A 140 -17.28 -13.12 5.08
CA ILE A 140 -16.41 -11.94 5.24
C ILE A 140 -17.08 -10.71 4.63
N LEU A 141 -17.66 -10.84 3.42
CA LEU A 141 -18.35 -9.74 2.77
C LEU A 141 -19.59 -9.29 3.56
N LYS A 142 -20.42 -10.23 4.03
CA LYS A 142 -21.60 -9.89 4.86
C LYS A 142 -21.19 -9.15 6.13
N GLU A 143 -20.15 -9.62 6.84
CA GLU A 143 -19.63 -8.96 8.04
C GLU A 143 -19.12 -7.55 7.74
N ALA A 144 -18.38 -7.36 6.63
CA ALA A 144 -17.87 -6.07 6.21
C ALA A 144 -18.99 -5.10 5.80
N VAL A 145 -19.93 -5.54 4.98
CA VAL A 145 -21.10 -4.76 4.55
C VAL A 145 -21.93 -4.32 5.75
N PHE A 146 -22.20 -5.22 6.70
CA PHE A 146 -22.97 -4.92 7.89
C PHE A 146 -22.31 -3.86 8.77
N SER A 147 -20.96 -3.81 8.81
CA SER A 147 -20.25 -2.79 9.60
C SER A 147 -20.46 -1.36 9.11
N TYR A 148 -20.93 -1.16 7.88
CA TYR A 148 -21.24 0.16 7.30
C TYR A 148 -22.73 0.51 7.30
N TYR A 149 -23.59 -0.32 7.89
CA TYR A 149 -25.04 -0.13 7.85
C TYR A 149 -25.49 1.22 8.41
N ASP A 150 -24.98 1.61 9.58
CA ASP A 150 -25.33 2.87 10.23
C ASP A 150 -24.81 4.09 9.43
N GLU A 151 -23.66 3.94 8.81
CA GLU A 151 -23.05 5.00 7.99
C GLU A 151 -23.84 5.23 6.70
N TRP A 152 -24.25 4.17 6.02
CA TRP A 152 -25.16 4.28 4.87
C TRP A 152 -26.50 4.92 5.23
N LYS A 153 -27.07 4.53 6.37
CA LYS A 153 -28.30 5.13 6.86
C LYS A 153 -28.14 6.63 7.13
N LYS A 154 -27.03 7.03 7.75
CA LYS A 154 -26.70 8.44 8.02
C LYS A 154 -26.59 9.27 6.74
N HIS A 155 -26.02 8.69 5.67
CA HIS A 155 -25.84 9.35 4.37
C HIS A 155 -27.04 9.17 3.41
N GLY A 156 -28.08 8.44 3.80
CA GLY A 156 -29.24 8.15 2.95
C GLY A 156 -28.91 7.29 1.74
N ILE A 157 -27.86 6.46 1.84
CA ILE A 157 -27.41 5.55 0.78
C ILE A 157 -28.09 4.19 0.97
N CYS A 158 -28.64 3.64 -0.12
CA CYS A 158 -29.19 2.29 -0.16
C CYS A 158 -28.37 1.45 -1.15
N PRO A 159 -27.37 0.69 -0.68
CA PRO A 159 -26.51 -0.07 -1.57
C PRO A 159 -27.28 -1.25 -2.21
N ASP A 160 -27.02 -1.50 -3.49
CA ASP A 160 -27.49 -2.71 -4.20
C ASP A 160 -26.53 -3.86 -3.89
N ILE A 161 -26.97 -4.82 -3.05
CA ILE A 161 -26.13 -5.91 -2.58
C ILE A 161 -26.62 -7.24 -3.16
N SER A 162 -25.78 -7.87 -3.97
CA SER A 162 -26.04 -9.18 -4.59
C SER A 162 -24.91 -10.15 -4.23
N ILE A 163 -25.20 -11.10 -3.35
CA ILE A 163 -24.25 -12.14 -2.93
C ILE A 163 -24.76 -13.49 -3.36
N THR A 164 -23.95 -14.24 -4.12
CA THR A 164 -24.32 -15.60 -4.54
C THR A 164 -24.67 -16.50 -3.34
N GLU A 165 -25.64 -17.39 -3.50
CA GLU A 165 -26.00 -18.38 -2.48
C GLU A 165 -24.93 -19.46 -2.33
N GLU A 166 -24.15 -19.71 -3.38
CA GLU A 166 -23.02 -20.63 -3.33
C GLU A 166 -21.94 -20.12 -2.39
N MET A 167 -21.50 -20.97 -1.44
CA MET A 167 -20.43 -20.63 -0.51
C MET A 167 -19.09 -20.68 -1.21
N LEU A 168 -18.44 -19.52 -1.34
CA LEU A 168 -17.15 -19.37 -2.00
C LEU A 168 -16.02 -19.39 -0.97
N TYR A 169 -15.17 -20.40 -1.05
CA TYR A 169 -14.00 -20.54 -0.20
C TYR A 169 -12.73 -20.20 -0.98
N ILE A 170 -11.86 -19.41 -0.36
CA ILE A 170 -10.55 -19.07 -0.90
C ILE A 170 -9.47 -19.23 0.18
N SER A 171 -8.25 -19.56 -0.22
CA SER A 171 -7.10 -19.50 0.67
C SER A 171 -6.67 -18.05 0.83
N GLY A 172 -6.75 -17.51 2.06
CA GLY A 172 -6.47 -16.12 2.33
C GLY A 172 -6.30 -15.79 3.80
N ASN A 173 -5.93 -14.56 4.08
CA ASN A 173 -5.92 -14.03 5.44
C ASN A 173 -7.26 -13.32 5.71
N LYS A 174 -8.05 -13.84 6.65
CA LYS A 174 -9.40 -13.34 6.95
C LYS A 174 -9.41 -11.85 7.29
N GLN A 175 -8.48 -11.40 8.13
CA GLN A 175 -8.39 -9.98 8.54
C GLN A 175 -7.98 -9.08 7.38
N GLY A 176 -6.99 -9.51 6.58
CA GLY A 176 -6.55 -8.79 5.39
C GLY A 176 -7.66 -8.64 4.35
N LEU A 177 -8.39 -9.71 4.06
CA LEU A 177 -9.52 -9.69 3.14
C LEU A 177 -10.63 -8.75 3.62
N ARG A 178 -10.99 -8.82 4.91
CA ARG A 178 -11.98 -7.92 5.50
C ARG A 178 -11.54 -6.46 5.35
N ARG A 179 -10.27 -6.15 5.65
CA ARG A 179 -9.72 -4.79 5.55
C ARG A 179 -9.72 -4.27 4.12
N VAL A 180 -9.36 -5.10 3.13
CA VAL A 180 -9.44 -4.73 1.70
C VAL A 180 -10.87 -4.36 1.33
N ILE A 181 -11.85 -5.18 1.70
CA ILE A 181 -13.26 -4.93 1.41
C ILE A 181 -13.73 -3.63 2.07
N GLN A 182 -13.41 -3.42 3.34
CA GLN A 182 -13.76 -2.21 4.07
C GLN A 182 -13.15 -0.95 3.43
N ASN A 183 -11.88 -0.99 3.03
CA ASN A 183 -11.23 0.13 2.36
C ASN A 183 -11.91 0.48 1.03
N VAL A 184 -12.29 -0.53 0.23
CA VAL A 184 -12.97 -0.26 -1.05
C VAL A 184 -14.37 0.30 -0.81
N ILE A 185 -15.13 -0.22 0.17
CA ILE A 185 -16.44 0.33 0.56
C ILE A 185 -16.29 1.77 1.04
N LYS A 186 -15.31 2.06 1.91
CA LYS A 186 -15.03 3.41 2.41
C LYS A 186 -14.69 4.37 1.28
N ASN A 187 -13.82 3.97 0.35
CA ASN A 187 -13.51 4.78 -0.83
C ASN A 187 -14.75 5.06 -1.69
N GLY A 188 -15.65 4.08 -1.82
CA GLY A 188 -16.92 4.26 -2.50
C GLY A 188 -17.85 5.26 -1.78
N LEU A 189 -17.82 5.30 -0.45
CA LEU A 189 -18.57 6.27 0.35
C LEU A 189 -17.99 7.68 0.27
N ASP A 190 -16.66 7.82 0.35
CA ASP A 190 -15.98 9.11 0.42
C ASP A 190 -15.89 9.80 -0.94
N HIS A 191 -15.77 9.04 -2.03
CA HIS A 191 -15.47 9.54 -3.38
C HIS A 191 -16.47 9.08 -4.45
N GLY A 192 -17.38 8.16 -4.11
CA GLY A 192 -18.35 7.61 -5.04
C GLY A 192 -19.59 8.47 -5.22
N GLU A 193 -20.38 8.14 -6.25
CA GLU A 193 -21.73 8.64 -6.39
C GLU A 193 -22.68 7.94 -5.38
N LYS A 194 -23.89 8.49 -5.19
CA LYS A 194 -24.86 7.95 -4.20
C LYS A 194 -25.30 6.50 -4.43
N ASN A 195 -24.93 5.90 -5.56
CA ASN A 195 -25.32 4.54 -5.92
C ASN A 195 -24.12 3.60 -5.75
N ILE A 196 -24.12 2.79 -4.69
CA ILE A 196 -23.11 1.77 -4.44
C ILE A 196 -23.71 0.40 -4.81
N SER A 197 -23.00 -0.37 -5.65
CA SER A 197 -23.39 -1.75 -5.98
C SER A 197 -22.29 -2.70 -5.54
N ILE A 198 -22.65 -3.71 -4.74
CA ILE A 198 -21.73 -4.73 -4.21
C ILE A 198 -22.18 -6.09 -4.70
N LYS A 199 -21.36 -6.75 -5.54
CA LYS A 199 -21.70 -8.06 -6.11
C LYS A 199 -20.60 -9.07 -5.83
N LEU A 200 -20.99 -10.23 -5.28
CA LEU A 200 -20.11 -11.38 -5.14
C LEU A 200 -20.66 -12.52 -6.00
N ILE A 201 -19.87 -12.94 -6.98
CA ILE A 201 -20.24 -14.03 -7.90
C ILE A 201 -19.09 -15.01 -8.06
N ARG A 202 -19.39 -16.23 -8.49
CA ARG A 202 -18.40 -17.17 -9.00
C ARG A 202 -18.23 -16.95 -10.49
N GLU A 203 -17.01 -16.74 -10.93
CA GLU A 203 -16.68 -16.67 -12.35
C GLU A 203 -15.56 -17.68 -12.63
N ASN A 204 -15.91 -18.74 -13.36
CA ASN A 204 -15.04 -19.90 -13.58
C ASN A 204 -14.57 -20.51 -12.25
N ASN A 205 -13.25 -20.42 -11.96
CA ASN A 205 -12.65 -20.91 -10.73
C ASN A 205 -12.23 -19.78 -9.76
N HIS A 206 -12.83 -18.59 -9.90
CA HIS A 206 -12.51 -17.42 -9.09
C HIS A 206 -13.75 -16.89 -8.38
N ALA A 207 -13.55 -16.38 -7.16
CA ALA A 207 -14.53 -15.54 -6.48
C ALA A 207 -14.32 -14.09 -6.95
N LEU A 208 -15.29 -13.54 -7.68
CA LEU A 208 -15.25 -12.17 -8.18
C LEU A 208 -16.10 -11.27 -7.30
N LEU A 209 -15.46 -10.29 -6.65
CA LEU A 209 -16.09 -9.22 -5.90
C LEU A 209 -16.02 -7.93 -6.72
N LYS A 210 -17.18 -7.31 -6.97
CA LYS A 210 -17.32 -6.00 -7.60
C LYS A 210 -17.94 -5.04 -6.58
N ILE A 211 -17.33 -3.90 -6.41
CA ILE A 211 -17.84 -2.80 -5.56
C ILE A 211 -17.77 -1.51 -6.37
#